data_c95622320ea4e733c0ee8223ca667704
#
_entry.id   c95622320ea4e733c0ee8223ca667704
#
_cell.length_a   1.000
_cell.length_b   1.000
_cell.length_c   1.000
_cell.angle_alpha   90.00
_cell.angle_beta   90.00
_cell.angle_gamma   90.00
#
_symmetry.space_group_name_H-M   'P 1'
#
loop_
_entity.id
_entity.type
_entity.pdbx_description
1 polymer ?
#
loop_
_entity_poly.entity_id
_entity_poly.type
_entity_poly.pdbx_seq_one_letter_code
_entity_poly.pdbx_strand_id
1 'polypeptide(L)'
;MTAILQTKLGVDSLLAGIIVNTALYSVNIAVMGGSSLINMNRTETVFSMMKETLKSTPLKGRGDIVVAFIAVAIVIVFLVFFLRTRLGLAIRATGNNADMVKSSSINPVFTTIVGLCVANSFTALSGCLLSQSQKSVDINIGQGMVTIALASLLIGGTILGRGGIFVRAVGMVLGSFIFRLVYTVALRFNMPAFMLKLVSSVIVVLAISGPYLKKQWPQIKRRMTHRKGAVSYTHLRAHETRRHL
;
A
#
# COMPACT_ATOMS: atom_id res chain seq x y z
N MET A 1 8.05 -18.24 -6.54
CA MET A 1 9.36 -18.26 -5.87
C MET A 1 9.24 -17.81 -4.42
N THR A 2 8.90 -16.56 -4.12
CA THR A 2 8.79 -16.00 -2.75
C THR A 2 7.99 -16.89 -1.79
N ALA A 3 6.80 -17.35 -2.22
CA ALA A 3 5.95 -18.21 -1.42
C ALA A 3 6.61 -19.57 -1.07
N ILE A 4 7.38 -20.14 -1.98
CA ILE A 4 8.08 -21.41 -1.76
C ILE A 4 9.22 -21.22 -0.75
N LEU A 5 10.01 -20.13 -0.87
CA LEU A 5 11.04 -19.79 0.10
C LEU A 5 10.45 -19.61 1.51
N GLN A 6 9.33 -18.92 1.60
CA GLN A 6 8.68 -18.66 2.88
C GLN A 6 8.05 -19.91 3.49
N THR A 7 7.35 -20.73 2.69
CA THR A 7 6.53 -21.83 3.24
C THR A 7 7.27 -23.16 3.34
N LYS A 8 8.21 -23.46 2.45
CA LYS A 8 8.98 -24.71 2.45
C LYS A 8 10.36 -24.57 3.09
N LEU A 9 11.04 -23.43 2.91
CA LEU A 9 12.36 -23.20 3.44
C LEU A 9 12.36 -22.39 4.75
N GLY A 10 11.19 -21.93 5.21
CA GLY A 10 11.06 -21.19 6.47
C GLY A 10 11.76 -19.82 6.48
N VAL A 11 12.08 -19.30 5.30
CA VAL A 11 12.73 -17.99 5.17
C VAL A 11 11.72 -16.89 5.53
N ASP A 12 12.17 -15.88 6.28
CA ASP A 12 11.34 -14.71 6.59
C ASP A 12 10.76 -14.07 5.34
N SER A 13 9.51 -13.60 5.41
CA SER A 13 8.77 -13.10 4.25
C SER A 13 9.43 -11.87 3.61
N LEU A 14 10.03 -11.00 4.43
CA LEU A 14 10.73 -9.81 3.94
C LEU A 14 12.00 -10.22 3.19
N LEU A 15 12.79 -11.12 3.80
CA LEU A 15 14.06 -11.63 3.23
C LEU A 15 13.78 -12.39 1.93
N ALA A 16 12.79 -13.27 1.89
CA ALA A 16 12.37 -13.97 0.68
C ALA A 16 11.96 -13.00 -0.45
N GLY A 17 11.28 -11.89 -0.11
CA GLY A 17 10.94 -10.83 -1.05
C GLY A 17 12.17 -10.14 -1.64
N ILE A 18 13.14 -9.78 -0.80
CA ILE A 18 14.37 -9.11 -1.24
C ILE A 18 15.19 -10.02 -2.16
N ILE A 19 15.39 -11.29 -1.79
CA ILE A 19 16.13 -12.27 -2.59
C ILE A 19 15.52 -12.42 -3.98
N VAL A 20 14.19 -12.62 -4.05
CA VAL A 20 13.48 -12.80 -5.32
C VAL A 20 13.50 -11.52 -6.16
N ASN A 21 13.35 -10.34 -5.54
CA ASN A 21 13.44 -9.07 -6.25
C ASN A 21 14.82 -8.85 -6.88
N THR A 22 15.89 -9.17 -6.16
CA THR A 22 17.28 -9.05 -6.66
C THR A 22 17.54 -10.04 -7.80
N ALA A 23 17.05 -11.28 -7.69
CA ALA A 23 17.18 -12.26 -8.76
C ALA A 23 16.40 -11.85 -10.01
N LEU A 24 15.16 -11.36 -9.85
CA LEU A 24 14.33 -10.89 -10.96
C LEU A 24 14.91 -9.65 -11.67
N TYR A 25 15.64 -8.80 -10.95
CA TYR A 25 16.31 -7.66 -11.55
C TYR A 25 17.25 -8.07 -12.67
N SER A 26 18.10 -9.07 -12.44
CA SER A 26 19.01 -9.60 -13.46
C SER A 26 18.29 -10.27 -14.62
N VAL A 27 17.22 -11.03 -14.32
CA VAL A 27 16.39 -11.66 -15.36
C VAL A 27 15.71 -10.60 -16.23
N ASN A 28 15.16 -9.55 -15.61
CA ASN A 28 14.52 -8.46 -16.33
C ASN A 28 15.49 -7.73 -17.27
N ILE A 29 16.73 -7.42 -16.83
CA ILE A 29 17.75 -6.82 -17.69
C ILE A 29 18.09 -7.74 -18.85
N ALA A 30 18.22 -9.05 -18.61
CA ALA A 30 18.50 -10.01 -19.69
C ALA A 30 17.36 -10.05 -20.73
N VAL A 31 16.10 -10.04 -20.29
CA VAL A 31 14.92 -10.00 -21.17
C VAL A 31 14.84 -8.66 -21.92
N MET A 32 15.27 -7.56 -21.30
CA MET A 32 15.31 -6.23 -21.92
C MET A 32 16.52 -6.02 -22.86
N GLY A 33 17.27 -7.08 -23.17
CA GLY A 33 18.43 -7.00 -24.08
C GLY A 33 19.62 -6.24 -23.50
N GLY A 34 19.80 -6.24 -22.17
CA GLY A 34 20.90 -5.55 -21.48
C GLY A 34 20.67 -4.06 -21.23
N SER A 35 19.51 -3.53 -21.62
CA SER A 35 19.15 -2.13 -21.39
C SER A 35 18.27 -1.98 -20.14
N SER A 36 18.47 -0.91 -19.37
CA SER A 36 17.61 -0.58 -18.24
C SER A 36 16.34 0.19 -18.62
N LEU A 37 16.30 0.73 -19.83
CA LEU A 37 15.21 1.55 -20.37
C LEU A 37 14.86 1.12 -21.78
N ILE A 38 13.59 0.79 -22.03
CA ILE A 38 13.05 0.51 -23.35
C ILE A 38 11.98 1.55 -23.71
N ASN A 39 12.11 2.17 -24.87
CA ASN A 39 11.16 3.14 -25.38
C ASN A 39 10.07 2.44 -26.21
N MET A 40 8.80 2.71 -25.88
CA MET A 40 7.61 2.13 -26.52
C MET A 40 6.84 3.15 -27.37
N ASN A 41 7.45 4.28 -27.78
CA ASN A 41 6.73 5.33 -28.51
C ASN A 41 6.15 4.88 -29.86
N ARG A 42 6.72 3.84 -30.48
CA ARG A 42 6.27 3.30 -31.78
C ARG A 42 5.24 2.19 -31.66
N THR A 43 4.93 1.72 -30.43
CA THR A 43 3.97 0.64 -30.24
C THR A 43 2.59 1.21 -29.91
N GLU A 44 1.56 0.59 -30.50
CA GLU A 44 0.19 0.87 -30.12
C GLU A 44 -0.07 0.34 -28.70
N THR A 45 -0.63 1.19 -27.87
CA THR A 45 -0.97 0.85 -26.48
C THR A 45 -2.48 0.92 -26.28
N VAL A 46 -3.00 0.25 -25.26
CA VAL A 46 -4.42 0.33 -24.90
C VAL A 46 -4.85 1.79 -24.70
N PHE A 47 -3.95 2.61 -24.17
CA PHE A 47 -4.20 4.05 -23.99
C PHE A 47 -4.29 4.81 -25.33
N SER A 48 -3.45 4.47 -26.33
CA SER A 48 -3.53 5.10 -27.65
C SER A 48 -4.80 4.69 -28.40
N MET A 49 -5.17 3.43 -28.36
CA MET A 49 -6.41 2.92 -28.95
C MET A 49 -7.64 3.58 -28.34
N MET A 50 -7.68 3.71 -27.01
CA MET A 50 -8.81 4.36 -26.34
C MET A 50 -8.88 5.85 -26.66
N LYS A 51 -7.73 6.54 -26.79
CA LYS A 51 -7.70 7.95 -27.24
C LYS A 51 -8.27 8.11 -28.64
N GLU A 52 -8.00 7.17 -29.55
CA GLU A 52 -8.58 7.19 -30.88
C GLU A 52 -10.07 6.97 -30.88
N THR A 53 -10.54 5.98 -30.14
CA THR A 53 -11.99 5.70 -30.00
C THR A 53 -12.75 6.86 -29.36
N LEU A 54 -12.14 7.58 -28.42
CA LEU A 54 -12.78 8.72 -27.75
C LEU A 54 -12.66 10.05 -28.49
N LYS A 55 -12.00 10.11 -29.66
CA LYS A 55 -11.86 11.35 -30.46
C LYS A 55 -13.21 11.95 -30.86
N SER A 56 -14.23 11.12 -31.06
CA SER A 56 -15.60 11.50 -31.46
C SER A 56 -16.54 11.80 -30.26
N THR A 57 -16.07 11.63 -29.03
CA THR A 57 -16.89 11.76 -27.83
C THR A 57 -16.52 13.03 -27.04
N PRO A 58 -17.42 13.63 -26.23
CA PRO A 58 -17.12 14.82 -25.42
C PRO A 58 -16.00 14.65 -24.41
N LEU A 59 -15.51 13.42 -24.20
CA LEU A 59 -14.38 13.05 -23.35
C LEU A 59 -13.00 13.14 -24.08
N LYS A 60 -12.95 13.86 -25.19
CA LYS A 60 -11.72 14.09 -25.97
C LYS A 60 -10.57 14.58 -25.07
N GLY A 61 -9.43 13.85 -25.07
CA GLY A 61 -8.25 14.18 -24.28
C GLY A 61 -8.19 13.55 -22.87
N ARG A 62 -9.25 12.87 -22.39
CA ARG A 62 -9.28 12.18 -21.10
C ARG A 62 -9.21 10.65 -21.19
N GLY A 63 -8.79 10.11 -22.32
CA GLY A 63 -8.71 8.66 -22.57
C GLY A 63 -7.90 7.91 -21.51
N ASP A 64 -6.80 8.50 -21.02
CA ASP A 64 -5.95 7.88 -20.00
C ASP A 64 -6.68 7.68 -18.66
N ILE A 65 -7.48 8.67 -18.28
CA ILE A 65 -8.29 8.61 -17.03
C ILE A 65 -9.38 7.55 -17.15
N VAL A 66 -10.01 7.45 -18.33
CA VAL A 66 -11.07 6.47 -18.59
C VAL A 66 -10.52 5.04 -18.52
N VAL A 67 -9.38 4.78 -19.18
CA VAL A 67 -8.71 3.46 -19.13
C VAL A 67 -8.33 3.11 -17.69
N ALA A 68 -7.70 4.04 -16.96
CA ALA A 68 -7.31 3.81 -15.57
C ALA A 68 -8.53 3.52 -14.68
N PHE A 69 -9.62 4.25 -14.85
CA PHE A 69 -10.84 4.06 -14.08
C PHE A 69 -11.50 2.70 -14.36
N ILE A 70 -11.59 2.30 -15.62
CA ILE A 70 -12.12 0.99 -16.03
C ILE A 70 -11.24 -0.13 -15.47
N ALA A 71 -9.91 -0.02 -15.60
CA ALA A 71 -8.98 -1.02 -15.08
C ALA A 71 -9.12 -1.20 -13.55
N VAL A 72 -9.18 -0.09 -12.81
CA VAL A 72 -9.38 -0.11 -11.35
C VAL A 72 -10.73 -0.73 -10.99
N ALA A 73 -11.81 -0.38 -11.71
CA ALA A 73 -13.13 -0.95 -11.47
C ALA A 73 -13.14 -2.47 -11.68
N ILE A 74 -12.56 -2.96 -12.78
CA ILE A 74 -12.44 -4.38 -13.08
C ILE A 74 -11.66 -5.11 -11.98
N VAL A 75 -10.52 -4.55 -11.57
CA VAL A 75 -9.68 -5.13 -10.50
C VAL A 75 -10.43 -5.19 -9.18
N ILE A 76 -11.16 -4.13 -8.80
CA ILE A 76 -11.95 -4.12 -7.56
C ILE A 76 -13.04 -5.19 -7.60
N VAL A 77 -13.79 -5.26 -8.70
CA VAL A 77 -14.87 -6.25 -8.86
C VAL A 77 -14.30 -7.68 -8.77
N PHE A 78 -13.22 -7.95 -9.51
CA PHE A 78 -12.55 -9.24 -9.47
C PHE A 78 -12.03 -9.57 -8.06
N LEU A 79 -11.36 -8.64 -7.40
CA LEU A 79 -10.82 -8.83 -6.05
C LEU A 79 -11.92 -9.12 -5.04
N VAL A 80 -13.01 -8.35 -5.07
CA VAL A 80 -14.15 -8.54 -4.17
C VAL A 80 -14.82 -9.88 -4.42
N PHE A 81 -15.02 -10.26 -5.68
CA PHE A 81 -15.57 -11.56 -6.04
C PHE A 81 -14.65 -12.68 -5.57
N PHE A 82 -13.36 -12.62 -5.90
CA PHE A 82 -12.36 -13.62 -5.50
C PHE A 82 -12.29 -13.80 -3.97
N LEU A 83 -12.23 -12.71 -3.22
CA LEU A 83 -12.15 -12.74 -1.75
C LEU A 83 -13.45 -13.23 -1.07
N ARG A 84 -14.56 -13.30 -1.80
CA ARG A 84 -15.82 -13.91 -1.33
C ARG A 84 -15.92 -15.42 -1.64
N THR A 85 -15.04 -15.96 -2.49
CA THR A 85 -14.97 -17.41 -2.75
C THR A 85 -14.45 -18.17 -1.54
N ARG A 86 -14.63 -19.49 -1.54
CA ARG A 86 -14.08 -20.39 -0.49
C ARG A 86 -12.56 -20.24 -0.34
N LEU A 87 -11.84 -20.13 -1.47
CA LEU A 87 -10.40 -19.89 -1.48
C LEU A 87 -10.05 -18.52 -0.88
N GLY A 88 -10.74 -17.47 -1.28
CA GLY A 88 -10.52 -16.13 -0.73
C GLY A 88 -10.79 -16.06 0.77
N LEU A 89 -11.82 -16.79 1.25
CA LEU A 89 -12.11 -16.89 2.68
C LEU A 89 -10.97 -17.63 3.42
N ALA A 90 -10.48 -18.74 2.86
CA ALA A 90 -9.35 -19.50 3.41
C ALA A 90 -8.06 -18.66 3.46
N ILE A 91 -7.75 -17.90 2.41
CA ILE A 91 -6.60 -16.98 2.37
C ILE A 91 -6.70 -15.93 3.49
N ARG A 92 -7.87 -15.33 3.68
CA ARG A 92 -8.11 -14.34 4.74
C ARG A 92 -8.02 -14.95 6.14
N ALA A 93 -8.53 -16.16 6.33
CA ALA A 93 -8.41 -16.91 7.58
C ALA A 93 -6.94 -17.20 7.90
N THR A 94 -6.16 -17.66 6.91
CA THR A 94 -4.71 -17.92 7.04
C THR A 94 -3.94 -16.66 7.44
N GLY A 95 -4.29 -15.50 6.84
CA GLY A 95 -3.68 -14.22 7.19
C GLY A 95 -3.99 -13.74 8.61
N ASN A 96 -5.12 -14.17 9.20
CA ASN A 96 -5.48 -13.83 10.58
C ASN A 96 -4.82 -14.78 11.59
N ASN A 97 -4.88 -16.08 11.36
CA ASN A 97 -4.28 -17.11 12.24
C ASN A 97 -4.05 -18.41 11.47
N ALA A 98 -2.79 -18.68 11.14
CA ALA A 98 -2.39 -19.87 10.38
C ALA A 98 -2.60 -21.17 11.16
N ASP A 99 -2.44 -21.15 12.48
CA ASP A 99 -2.59 -22.38 13.30
C ASP A 99 -4.05 -22.78 13.44
N MET A 100 -4.96 -21.81 13.56
CA MET A 100 -6.40 -22.07 13.51
C MET A 100 -6.83 -22.69 12.17
N VAL A 101 -6.23 -22.27 11.07
CA VAL A 101 -6.54 -22.79 9.73
C VAL A 101 -6.06 -24.23 9.57
N LYS A 102 -4.90 -24.56 10.14
CA LYS A 102 -4.40 -25.97 10.19
C LYS A 102 -5.35 -26.87 10.94
N SER A 103 -5.88 -26.45 12.09
CA SER A 103 -6.84 -27.22 12.87
C SER A 103 -8.18 -27.43 12.13
N SER A 104 -8.50 -26.57 11.17
CA SER A 104 -9.68 -26.66 10.31
C SER A 104 -9.43 -27.46 9.02
N SER A 105 -8.38 -28.29 8.94
CA SER A 105 -8.01 -29.13 7.79
C SER A 105 -7.72 -28.36 6.50
N ILE A 106 -7.45 -27.06 6.59
CA ILE A 106 -7.06 -26.22 5.44
C ILE A 106 -5.53 -26.11 5.42
N ASN A 107 -4.92 -26.35 4.27
CA ASN A 107 -3.47 -26.23 4.12
C ASN A 107 -3.04 -24.76 4.00
N PRO A 108 -2.37 -24.16 5.03
CA PRO A 108 -1.97 -22.77 4.99
C PRO A 108 -0.86 -22.49 3.97
N VAL A 109 -0.05 -23.49 3.61
CA VAL A 109 0.97 -23.36 2.57
C VAL A 109 0.32 -23.09 1.21
N PHE A 110 -0.70 -23.88 0.87
CA PHE A 110 -1.44 -23.72 -0.38
C PHE A 110 -2.14 -22.35 -0.45
N THR A 111 -2.84 -21.95 0.61
CA THR A 111 -3.53 -20.66 0.65
C THR A 111 -2.57 -19.47 0.54
N THR A 112 -1.40 -19.56 1.17
CA THR A 112 -0.34 -18.52 1.06
C THR A 112 0.22 -18.44 -0.36
N ILE A 113 0.50 -19.59 -1.01
CA ILE A 113 0.99 -19.64 -2.39
C ILE A 113 -0.03 -18.97 -3.34
N VAL A 114 -1.29 -19.38 -3.26
CA VAL A 114 -2.36 -18.83 -4.12
C VAL A 114 -2.54 -17.33 -3.86
N GLY A 115 -2.56 -16.90 -2.61
CA GLY A 115 -2.67 -15.49 -2.25
C GLY A 115 -1.55 -14.63 -2.82
N LEU A 116 -0.30 -15.09 -2.72
CA LEU A 116 0.86 -14.40 -3.30
C LEU A 116 0.86 -14.43 -4.83
N CYS A 117 0.41 -15.51 -5.47
CA CYS A 117 0.26 -15.56 -6.92
C CYS A 117 -0.73 -14.50 -7.42
N VAL A 118 -1.90 -14.40 -6.79
CA VAL A 118 -2.92 -13.40 -7.16
C VAL A 118 -2.41 -11.98 -6.91
N ALA A 119 -1.75 -11.73 -5.78
CA ALA A 119 -1.16 -10.42 -5.49
C ALA A 119 -0.11 -10.01 -6.53
N ASN A 120 0.79 -10.92 -6.92
CA ASN A 120 1.81 -10.65 -7.94
C ASN A 120 1.19 -10.46 -9.33
N SER A 121 0.08 -11.13 -9.66
CA SER A 121 -0.65 -10.90 -10.92
C SER A 121 -1.20 -9.47 -11.00
N PHE A 122 -1.73 -8.93 -9.91
CA PHE A 122 -2.17 -7.53 -9.88
C PHE A 122 -1.00 -6.55 -9.97
N THR A 123 0.14 -6.88 -9.34
CA THR A 123 1.35 -6.06 -9.46
C THR A 123 1.86 -6.03 -10.90
N ALA A 124 1.87 -7.17 -11.59
CA ALA A 124 2.26 -7.25 -13.00
C ALA A 124 1.29 -6.46 -13.89
N LEU A 125 -0.02 -6.56 -13.66
CA LEU A 125 -1.02 -5.79 -14.39
C LEU A 125 -0.82 -4.27 -14.18
N SER A 126 -0.56 -3.85 -12.95
CA SER A 126 -0.28 -2.45 -12.64
C SER A 126 0.98 -1.94 -13.33
N GLY A 127 2.07 -2.73 -13.32
CA GLY A 127 3.31 -2.42 -14.02
C GLY A 127 3.13 -2.31 -15.53
N CYS A 128 2.36 -3.21 -16.12
CA CYS A 128 2.03 -3.19 -17.55
C CYS A 128 1.24 -1.93 -17.94
N LEU A 129 0.21 -1.57 -17.18
CA LEU A 129 -0.58 -0.36 -17.42
C LEU A 129 0.28 0.91 -17.25
N LEU A 130 1.13 0.94 -16.25
CA LEU A 130 2.02 2.07 -16.00
C LEU A 130 3.02 2.27 -17.15
N SER A 131 3.65 1.20 -17.63
CA SER A 131 4.59 1.23 -18.77
C SER A 131 3.91 1.72 -20.05
N GLN A 132 2.69 1.26 -20.32
CA GLN A 132 1.91 1.69 -21.48
C GLN A 132 1.50 3.17 -21.37
N SER A 133 1.13 3.64 -20.18
CA SER A 133 0.79 5.04 -19.95
C SER A 133 1.99 5.96 -20.13
N GLN A 134 3.17 5.54 -19.68
CA GLN A 134 4.42 6.30 -19.81
C GLN A 134 5.09 6.12 -21.16
N LYS A 135 4.66 5.15 -21.98
CA LYS A 135 5.30 4.73 -23.23
C LYS A 135 6.78 4.39 -23.09
N SER A 136 7.18 3.94 -21.91
CA SER A 136 8.54 3.53 -21.58
C SER A 136 8.52 2.47 -20.49
N VAL A 137 9.44 1.51 -20.59
CA VAL A 137 9.69 0.50 -19.56
C VAL A 137 11.05 0.83 -18.94
N ASP A 138 11.07 1.17 -17.66
CA ASP A 138 12.29 1.40 -16.89
C ASP A 138 12.29 0.46 -15.69
N ILE A 139 13.36 -0.30 -15.52
CA ILE A 139 13.52 -1.27 -14.45
C ILE A 139 13.52 -0.62 -13.07
N ASN A 140 13.89 0.68 -12.99
CA ASN A 140 13.97 1.43 -11.75
C ASN A 140 12.62 2.04 -11.30
N ILE A 141 11.60 2.04 -12.15
CA ILE A 141 10.26 2.56 -11.80
C ILE A 141 9.68 1.86 -10.57
N GLY A 142 9.99 0.57 -10.38
CA GLY A 142 9.55 -0.20 -9.22
C GLY A 142 10.18 0.22 -7.90
N GLN A 143 11.30 0.93 -7.93
CA GLN A 143 12.01 1.36 -6.72
C GLN A 143 11.22 2.43 -5.96
N GLY A 144 10.90 2.16 -4.71
CA GLY A 144 10.09 3.03 -3.86
C GLY A 144 8.56 2.84 -4.00
N MET A 145 8.09 2.05 -4.98
CA MET A 145 6.66 1.78 -5.13
C MET A 145 6.04 1.06 -3.92
N VAL A 146 6.81 0.20 -3.25
CA VAL A 146 6.37 -0.47 -2.01
C VAL A 146 6.04 0.55 -0.93
N THR A 147 6.88 1.58 -0.77
CA THR A 147 6.67 2.65 0.21
C THR A 147 5.38 3.43 -0.09
N ILE A 148 5.15 3.77 -1.36
CA ILE A 148 3.94 4.46 -1.81
C ILE A 148 2.70 3.59 -1.59
N ALA A 149 2.79 2.29 -1.90
CA ALA A 149 1.70 1.35 -1.71
C ALA A 149 1.33 1.19 -0.23
N LEU A 150 2.34 1.06 0.66
CA LEU A 150 2.12 0.98 2.10
C LEU A 150 1.50 2.27 2.66
N ALA A 151 1.98 3.44 2.23
CA ALA A 151 1.39 4.72 2.63
C ALA A 151 -0.08 4.81 2.21
N SER A 152 -0.38 4.47 0.96
CA SER A 152 -1.74 4.47 0.42
C SER A 152 -2.66 3.52 1.16
N LEU A 153 -2.16 2.32 1.49
CA LEU A 153 -2.88 1.30 2.27
C LEU A 153 -3.20 1.81 3.69
N LEU A 154 -2.23 2.43 4.36
CA LEU A 154 -2.40 2.95 5.72
C LEU A 154 -3.38 4.14 5.75
N ILE A 155 -3.26 5.07 4.81
CA ILE A 155 -4.19 6.20 4.69
C ILE A 155 -5.61 5.68 4.41
N GLY A 156 -5.76 4.79 3.43
CA GLY A 156 -7.05 4.20 3.08
C GLY A 156 -7.65 3.37 4.21
N GLY A 157 -6.83 2.58 4.91
CA GLY A 157 -7.24 1.79 6.06
C GLY A 157 -7.66 2.64 7.27
N THR A 158 -7.08 3.83 7.44
CA THR A 158 -7.47 4.75 8.52
C THR A 158 -8.84 5.37 8.24
N ILE A 159 -9.14 5.68 6.98
CA ILE A 159 -10.39 6.33 6.58
C ILE A 159 -11.54 5.32 6.52
N LEU A 160 -11.35 4.18 5.87
CA LEU A 160 -12.40 3.20 5.58
C LEU A 160 -12.11 1.79 6.12
N GLY A 161 -11.21 1.65 7.10
CA GLY A 161 -10.74 0.35 7.60
C GLY A 161 -11.79 -0.50 8.34
N ARG A 162 -12.92 0.06 8.75
CA ARG A 162 -13.96 -0.63 9.53
C ARG A 162 -15.07 -1.24 8.68
N GLY A 163 -14.97 -1.18 7.36
CA GLY A 163 -15.99 -1.70 6.44
C GLY A 163 -15.74 -3.14 5.97
N GLY A 164 -16.68 -3.65 5.16
CA GLY A 164 -16.53 -4.90 4.43
C GLY A 164 -15.38 -4.86 3.39
N ILE A 165 -15.17 -5.98 2.68
CA ILE A 165 -14.08 -6.12 1.69
C ILE A 165 -14.14 -5.02 0.63
N PHE A 166 -15.34 -4.74 0.11
CA PHE A 166 -15.55 -3.70 -0.90
C PHE A 166 -15.15 -2.32 -0.37
N VAL A 167 -15.58 -1.97 0.84
CA VAL A 167 -15.27 -0.67 1.46
C VAL A 167 -13.77 -0.52 1.68
N ARG A 168 -13.07 -1.59 2.08
CA ARG A 168 -11.61 -1.58 2.23
C ARG A 168 -10.90 -1.42 0.88
N ALA A 169 -11.38 -2.08 -0.18
CA ALA A 169 -10.82 -1.93 -1.53
C ALA A 169 -10.97 -0.49 -2.05
N VAL A 170 -12.15 0.10 -1.90
CA VAL A 170 -12.38 1.51 -2.22
C VAL A 170 -11.52 2.43 -1.35
N GLY A 171 -11.36 2.10 -0.07
CA GLY A 171 -10.47 2.81 0.85
C GLY A 171 -9.02 2.87 0.37
N MET A 172 -8.49 1.78 -0.18
CA MET A 172 -7.14 1.75 -0.75
C MET A 172 -7.01 2.70 -1.97
N VAL A 173 -8.02 2.74 -2.83
CA VAL A 173 -8.04 3.65 -3.99
C VAL A 173 -8.09 5.10 -3.53
N LEU A 174 -8.94 5.42 -2.57
CA LEU A 174 -9.00 6.77 -1.98
C LEU A 174 -7.68 7.15 -1.28
N GLY A 175 -7.08 6.23 -0.54
CA GLY A 175 -5.76 6.44 0.08
C GLY A 175 -4.67 6.73 -0.95
N SER A 176 -4.65 5.99 -2.06
CA SER A 176 -3.75 6.21 -3.19
C SER A 176 -3.98 7.59 -3.84
N PHE A 177 -5.24 7.98 -4.01
CA PHE A 177 -5.59 9.29 -4.55
C PHE A 177 -5.11 10.43 -3.64
N ILE A 178 -5.37 10.32 -2.33
CA ILE A 178 -4.92 11.32 -1.34
C ILE A 178 -3.39 11.41 -1.32
N PHE A 179 -2.69 10.27 -1.32
CA PHE A 179 -1.24 10.26 -1.39
C PHE A 179 -0.72 10.99 -2.63
N ARG A 180 -1.29 10.71 -3.80
CA ARG A 180 -0.93 11.37 -5.07
C ARG A 180 -1.24 12.85 -5.06
N LEU A 181 -2.32 13.26 -4.41
CA LEU A 181 -2.69 14.66 -4.28
C LEU A 181 -1.64 15.42 -3.44
N VAL A 182 -1.28 14.89 -2.27
CA VAL A 182 -0.23 15.48 -1.41
C VAL A 182 1.11 15.54 -2.16
N TYR A 183 1.47 14.48 -2.88
CA TYR A 183 2.67 14.42 -3.70
C TYR A 183 2.67 15.49 -4.81
N THR A 184 1.53 15.70 -5.48
CA THR A 184 1.38 16.72 -6.54
C THR A 184 1.47 18.14 -5.97
N VAL A 185 0.93 18.36 -4.78
CA VAL A 185 1.06 19.63 -4.07
C VAL A 185 2.53 19.92 -3.74
N ALA A 186 3.26 18.91 -3.24
CA ALA A 186 4.69 19.05 -2.96
C ALA A 186 5.51 19.41 -4.21
N LEU A 187 5.15 18.83 -5.38
CA LEU A 187 5.77 19.18 -6.66
C LEU A 187 5.54 20.66 -7.05
N ARG A 188 4.39 21.23 -6.71
CA ARG A 188 4.07 22.63 -7.01
C ARG A 188 4.94 23.64 -6.24
N PHE A 189 5.54 23.23 -5.13
CA PHE A 189 6.50 24.05 -4.39
C PHE A 189 7.91 24.07 -5.01
N ASN A 190 8.05 23.72 -6.30
CA ASN A 190 9.34 23.67 -7.02
C ASN A 190 10.42 22.82 -6.34
N MET A 191 10.01 21.78 -5.64
CA MET A 191 10.96 20.85 -5.01
C MET A 191 11.72 20.06 -6.08
N PRO A 192 13.05 19.97 -5.99
CA PRO A 192 13.83 19.15 -6.91
C PRO A 192 13.44 17.67 -6.79
N ALA A 193 13.51 16.93 -7.91
CA ALA A 193 13.03 15.55 -8.01
C ALA A 193 13.65 14.59 -6.99
N PHE A 194 14.88 14.83 -6.54
CA PHE A 194 15.53 13.98 -5.52
C PHE A 194 14.89 14.15 -4.12
N MET A 195 14.30 15.29 -3.81
CA MET A 195 13.61 15.51 -2.54
C MET A 195 12.24 14.81 -2.47
N LEU A 196 11.67 14.40 -3.60
CA LEU A 196 10.38 13.71 -3.62
C LEU A 196 10.41 12.37 -2.86
N LYS A 197 11.55 11.69 -2.84
CA LYS A 197 11.73 10.47 -2.04
C LYS A 197 11.66 10.78 -0.54
N LEU A 198 12.23 11.92 -0.12
CA LEU A 198 12.15 12.38 1.26
C LEU A 198 10.71 12.74 1.64
N VAL A 199 10.01 13.49 0.78
CA VAL A 199 8.60 13.85 0.99
C VAL A 199 7.73 12.59 1.13
N SER A 200 7.90 11.59 0.26
CA SER A 200 7.15 10.34 0.38
C SER A 200 7.44 9.61 1.69
N SER A 201 8.70 9.57 2.15
CA SER A 201 9.05 8.98 3.45
C SER A 201 8.39 9.72 4.62
N VAL A 202 8.38 11.04 4.61
CA VAL A 202 7.71 11.85 5.64
C VAL A 202 6.20 11.57 5.65
N ILE A 203 5.56 11.51 4.48
CA ILE A 203 4.13 11.16 4.39
C ILE A 203 3.85 9.78 5.00
N VAL A 204 4.71 8.78 4.72
CA VAL A 204 4.58 7.43 5.30
C VAL A 204 4.71 7.47 6.81
N VAL A 205 5.70 8.17 7.36
CA VAL A 205 5.88 8.31 8.81
C VAL A 205 4.67 8.96 9.45
N LEU A 206 4.13 10.02 8.85
CA LEU A 206 2.92 10.67 9.33
C LEU A 206 1.69 9.75 9.24
N ALA A 207 1.55 8.98 8.16
CA ALA A 207 0.47 8.02 7.99
C ALA A 207 0.51 6.89 9.03
N ILE A 208 1.70 6.41 9.39
CA ILE A 208 1.88 5.39 10.45
C ILE A 208 1.67 6.00 11.84
N SER A 209 2.20 7.19 12.07
CA SER A 209 2.14 7.86 13.38
C SER A 209 0.71 8.30 13.74
N GLY A 210 -0.11 8.67 12.75
CA GLY A 210 -1.45 9.18 12.96
C GLY A 210 -2.36 8.24 13.79
N PRO A 211 -2.59 6.99 13.37
CA PRO A 211 -3.39 6.02 14.13
C PRO A 211 -2.78 5.69 15.50
N TYR A 212 -1.44 5.61 15.58
CA TYR A 212 -0.73 5.33 16.82
C TYR A 212 -0.91 6.46 17.85
N LEU A 213 -0.70 7.70 17.44
CA LEU A 213 -0.92 8.88 18.28
C LEU A 213 -2.37 8.99 18.74
N LYS A 214 -3.34 8.76 17.83
CA LYS A 214 -4.76 8.77 18.17
C LYS A 214 -5.11 7.72 19.24
N LYS A 215 -4.47 6.55 19.22
CA LYS A 215 -4.67 5.49 20.23
C LYS A 215 -4.02 5.82 21.57
N GLN A 216 -2.87 6.49 21.57
CA GLN A 216 -2.15 6.85 22.80
C GLN A 216 -2.58 8.20 23.39
N TRP A 217 -3.20 9.08 22.60
CA TRP A 217 -3.62 10.42 23.05
C TRP A 217 -4.42 10.42 24.35
N PRO A 218 -5.44 9.55 24.55
CA PRO A 218 -6.17 9.51 25.81
C PRO A 218 -5.31 9.08 27.00
N GLN A 219 -4.31 8.22 26.80
CA GLN A 219 -3.40 7.79 27.86
C GLN A 219 -2.40 8.89 28.22
N ILE A 220 -1.88 9.59 27.23
CA ILE A 220 -0.97 10.75 27.43
C ILE A 220 -1.74 11.85 28.17
N LYS A 221 -2.97 12.14 27.77
CA LYS A 221 -3.82 13.13 28.44
C LYS A 221 -4.10 12.76 29.90
N ARG A 222 -4.40 11.48 30.20
CA ARG A 222 -4.58 10.98 31.57
C ARG A 222 -3.30 11.13 32.39
N ARG A 223 -2.13 10.79 31.84
CA ARG A 223 -0.84 10.95 32.56
C ARG A 223 -0.53 12.42 32.87
N MET A 224 -0.82 13.35 31.96
CA MET A 224 -0.65 14.78 32.21
C MET A 224 -1.61 15.32 33.25
N THR A 225 -2.85 14.83 33.28
CA THR A 225 -3.85 15.23 34.30
C THR A 225 -3.50 14.69 35.70
N HIS A 226 -3.03 13.43 35.78
CA HIS A 226 -2.55 12.87 37.04
C HIS A 226 -1.29 13.58 37.57
N ARG A 227 -0.40 14.01 36.69
CA ARG A 227 0.80 14.75 37.08
C ARG A 227 0.47 16.13 37.66
N LYS A 228 -0.57 16.81 37.16
CA LYS A 228 -1.06 18.08 37.71
C LYS A 228 -1.76 17.89 39.05
N GLY A 229 -2.48 16.78 39.28
CA GLY A 229 -3.12 16.45 40.52
C GLY A 229 -2.11 16.08 41.63
N ALA A 230 -1.04 15.35 41.31
CA ALA A 230 -0.01 14.96 42.26
C ALA A 230 0.78 16.17 42.82
N VAL A 231 0.97 17.20 42.04
CA VAL A 231 1.63 18.43 42.47
C VAL A 231 0.74 19.22 43.44
N SER A 232 -0.59 19.17 43.27
CA SER A 232 -1.53 19.86 44.18
C SER A 232 -1.61 19.17 45.56
N TYR A 233 -1.54 17.83 45.63
CA TYR A 233 -1.58 17.08 46.89
C TYR A 233 -0.32 17.27 47.74
N THR A 234 0.85 17.43 47.14
CA THR A 234 2.09 17.69 47.88
C THR A 234 2.10 19.07 48.53
N HIS A 235 1.47 20.08 47.96
CA HIS A 235 1.34 21.41 48.56
C HIS A 235 0.34 21.43 49.75
N LEU A 236 -0.75 20.68 49.68
CA LEU A 236 -1.71 20.58 50.76
C LEU A 236 -1.11 19.90 52.00
N ARG A 237 -0.34 18.83 51.78
CA ARG A 237 0.30 18.10 52.90
C ARG A 237 1.41 18.91 53.58
N ALA A 238 2.10 19.78 52.88
CA ALA A 238 3.08 20.70 53.45
C ALA A 238 2.46 21.81 54.29
N HIS A 239 1.20 22.18 54.05
CA HIS A 239 0.46 23.15 54.87
C HIS A 239 -0.13 22.55 56.15
N GLU A 240 -0.52 21.27 56.15
CA GLU A 240 -1.03 20.59 57.33
C GLU A 240 0.05 20.30 58.38
N THR A 241 1.27 19.92 57.92
CA THR A 241 2.40 19.69 58.85
C THR A 241 2.90 20.98 59.53
N ARG A 242 2.58 22.16 59.04
CA ARG A 242 2.94 23.44 59.66
C ARG A 242 1.95 23.94 60.70
N ARG A 243 0.78 23.29 60.86
CA ARG A 243 -0.26 23.66 61.84
C ARG A 243 -0.21 22.83 63.14
N HIS A 244 0.69 21.86 63.22
CA HIS A 244 0.85 20.98 64.39
C HIS A 244 2.25 21.05 65.02
N LEU A 245 2.96 22.16 64.83
CA LEU A 245 4.11 22.64 65.58
C LEU A 245 3.78 24.03 66.13
#